data_d8863c3a3e9e22e7f54a2b6867793faf
#
_entry.id   d8863c3a3e9e22e7f54a2b6867793faf
#
_cell.length_a   1.000
_cell.length_b   1.000
_cell.length_c   1.000
_cell.angle_alpha   90.00
_cell.angle_beta   90.00
_cell.angle_gamma   90.00
#
_symmetry.space_group_name_H-M   'P 1'
#
loop_
_entity.id
_entity.type
_entity.pdbx_description
1 polymer ?
#
loop_
_entity_poly.entity_id
_entity_poly.type
_entity_poly.pdbx_seq_one_letter_code
_entity_poly.pdbx_strand_id
1 'polypeptide(L)'
;MRKIFLAAALALGFTAAMVAQKKGDVEFGFNVGYNNSTISNSDVSADSAIGFNVGGSVDYYFSDSWSIKGKLIYDQKGWDNGFIEDSDGFSYVTDFNINYVTVPVMANWHFGSKRNWFLEFGPYMGFLLNAEDARFGTDVTDGFNSTDFGLALGIGVKIPVSDKLKLFFEYEGQGGVSDIFKVNEFSRVTNSRSSLNIGLNFLLK
;
A
#
# COMPACT_ATOMS: atom_id res chain seq x y z
N MET A 1 -5.86 -35.56 -11.07
CA MET A 1 -7.28 -35.23 -10.93
C MET A 1 -7.52 -33.93 -10.11
N ARG A 2 -6.90 -33.69 -8.94
CA ARG A 2 -7.07 -32.46 -8.16
C ARG A 2 -6.72 -31.13 -8.91
N LYS A 3 -5.70 -31.15 -9.76
CA LYS A 3 -5.28 -29.96 -10.54
C LYS A 3 -6.26 -29.58 -11.65
N ILE A 4 -7.00 -30.56 -12.18
CA ILE A 4 -8.01 -30.34 -13.24
C ILE A 4 -9.29 -29.75 -12.63
N PHE A 5 -9.65 -30.15 -11.39
CA PHE A 5 -10.80 -29.56 -10.68
C PHE A 5 -10.57 -28.07 -10.30
N LEU A 6 -9.34 -27.68 -9.92
CA LEU A 6 -9.02 -26.27 -9.66
C LEU A 6 -9.08 -25.42 -10.96
N ALA A 7 -8.57 -25.94 -12.06
CA ALA A 7 -8.63 -25.26 -13.35
C ALA A 7 -10.08 -25.15 -13.89
N ALA A 8 -10.90 -26.19 -13.68
CA ALA A 8 -12.32 -26.19 -14.05
C ALA A 8 -13.16 -25.26 -13.16
N ALA A 9 -12.87 -25.18 -11.86
CA ALA A 9 -13.52 -24.23 -10.94
C ALA A 9 -13.17 -22.76 -11.27
N LEU A 10 -11.94 -22.50 -11.70
CA LEU A 10 -11.52 -21.19 -12.21
C LEU A 10 -12.18 -20.83 -13.56
N ALA A 11 -12.46 -21.81 -14.41
CA ALA A 11 -13.09 -21.60 -15.73
C ALA A 11 -14.61 -21.44 -15.68
N LEU A 12 -15.29 -22.01 -14.69
CA LEU A 12 -16.76 -21.99 -14.55
C LEU A 12 -17.31 -20.73 -13.84
N GLY A 13 -16.43 -19.92 -13.21
CA GLY A 13 -16.82 -18.69 -12.48
C GLY A 13 -17.07 -17.46 -13.36
N PHE A 14 -16.87 -17.49 -14.69
CA PHE A 14 -16.73 -16.30 -15.52
C PHE A 14 -17.92 -15.92 -16.42
N THR A 15 -19.13 -16.37 -16.11
CA THR A 15 -20.32 -15.99 -16.90
C THR A 15 -21.22 -14.94 -16.23
N ALA A 16 -20.77 -14.25 -15.17
CA ALA A 16 -21.49 -13.10 -14.66
C ALA A 16 -21.50 -12.00 -15.73
N ALA A 17 -22.68 -11.43 -16.03
CA ALA A 17 -22.84 -10.28 -16.92
C ALA A 17 -21.96 -9.14 -16.38
N MET A 18 -20.86 -8.86 -17.08
CA MET A 18 -19.88 -7.88 -16.63
C MET A 18 -20.40 -6.48 -16.95
N VAL A 19 -20.82 -5.77 -15.93
CA VAL A 19 -21.06 -4.33 -16.05
C VAL A 19 -19.70 -3.64 -16.04
N ALA A 20 -19.24 -3.18 -17.21
CA ALA A 20 -18.08 -2.32 -17.30
C ALA A 20 -18.41 -0.98 -16.60
N GLN A 21 -17.39 -0.42 -15.92
CA GLN A 21 -17.51 0.90 -15.29
C GLN A 21 -17.86 1.95 -16.32
N LYS A 22 -18.66 2.93 -15.91
CA LYS A 22 -19.09 4.04 -16.75
C LYS A 22 -18.72 5.37 -16.11
N LYS A 23 -18.60 6.39 -16.92
CA LYS A 23 -18.48 7.77 -16.44
C LYS A 23 -19.60 8.10 -15.45
N GLY A 24 -19.21 8.63 -14.27
CA GLY A 24 -20.09 8.98 -13.17
C GLY A 24 -20.26 7.90 -12.11
N ASP A 25 -19.75 6.69 -12.35
CA ASP A 25 -19.76 5.63 -11.33
C ASP A 25 -18.85 6.01 -10.14
N VAL A 26 -19.21 5.51 -8.96
CA VAL A 26 -18.42 5.59 -7.73
C VAL A 26 -18.27 4.18 -7.16
N GLU A 27 -17.05 3.76 -6.89
CA GLU A 27 -16.78 2.50 -6.19
C GLU A 27 -16.19 2.79 -4.80
N PHE A 28 -16.67 2.06 -3.78
CA PHE A 28 -16.05 1.99 -2.47
C PHE A 28 -15.27 0.69 -2.36
N GLY A 29 -14.03 0.75 -1.88
CA GLY A 29 -13.18 -0.40 -1.71
C GLY A 29 -12.75 -0.59 -0.25
N PHE A 30 -12.49 -1.86 0.11
CA PHE A 30 -11.82 -2.25 1.34
C PHE A 30 -10.76 -3.29 1.00
N ASN A 31 -9.59 -3.17 1.60
CA ASN A 31 -8.50 -4.14 1.40
C ASN A 31 -7.78 -4.48 2.69
N VAL A 32 -7.14 -5.63 2.64
CA VAL A 32 -6.05 -6.02 3.51
C VAL A 32 -4.85 -6.38 2.65
N GLY A 33 -3.65 -6.14 3.14
CA GLY A 33 -2.44 -6.39 2.38
C GLY A 33 -1.25 -6.80 3.24
N TYR A 34 -0.32 -7.49 2.59
CA TYR A 34 0.98 -7.84 3.10
C TYR A 34 1.99 -6.80 2.61
N ASN A 35 2.75 -6.22 3.52
CA ASN A 35 3.78 -5.23 3.25
C ASN A 35 5.17 -5.82 3.33
N ASN A 36 6.03 -5.38 2.42
CA ASN A 36 7.48 -5.48 2.52
C ASN A 36 8.02 -4.05 2.44
N SER A 37 8.66 -3.57 3.49
CA SER A 37 9.12 -2.19 3.62
C SER A 37 10.56 -2.11 4.07
N THR A 38 11.22 -1.04 3.68
CA THR A 38 12.60 -0.71 4.07
C THR A 38 12.80 0.80 3.94
N ILE A 39 13.98 1.26 4.27
CA ILE A 39 14.42 2.64 4.02
C ILE A 39 15.40 2.68 2.84
N SER A 40 15.37 3.80 2.10
CA SER A 40 16.32 4.05 1.01
C SER A 40 17.34 5.08 1.45
N ASN A 41 18.58 4.65 1.62
CA ASN A 41 19.76 5.48 1.77
C ASN A 41 20.99 4.65 1.42
N SER A 42 21.97 5.22 0.72
CA SER A 42 23.21 4.55 0.35
C SER A 42 24.14 4.28 1.55
N ASP A 43 23.95 5.02 2.64
CA ASP A 43 24.87 5.02 3.78
C ASP A 43 24.36 4.18 4.97
N VAL A 44 23.11 3.72 4.91
CA VAL A 44 22.47 2.93 5.98
C VAL A 44 22.16 1.53 5.46
N SER A 45 22.75 0.51 6.11
CA SER A 45 22.37 -0.88 5.86
C SER A 45 21.10 -1.19 6.66
N ALA A 46 20.02 -1.52 5.96
CA ALA A 46 18.76 -1.92 6.55
C ALA A 46 18.14 -3.04 5.71
N ASP A 47 17.65 -4.06 6.36
CA ASP A 47 16.92 -5.15 5.72
C ASP A 47 15.43 -4.81 5.62
N SER A 48 14.74 -5.53 4.76
CA SER A 48 13.30 -5.33 4.60
C SER A 48 12.52 -5.95 5.74
N ALA A 49 11.65 -5.16 6.38
CA ALA A 49 10.69 -5.62 7.36
C ALA A 49 9.38 -6.07 6.72
N ILE A 50 8.73 -7.03 7.37
CA ILE A 50 7.40 -7.53 7.01
C ILE A 50 6.35 -6.82 7.86
N GLY A 51 5.28 -6.37 7.22
CA GLY A 51 4.15 -5.73 7.88
C GLY A 51 2.83 -6.04 7.18
N PHE A 52 1.79 -5.31 7.57
CA PHE A 52 0.48 -5.41 6.94
C PHE A 52 -0.13 -4.01 6.73
N ASN A 53 -1.15 -3.97 5.90
CA ASN A 53 -1.99 -2.79 5.75
C ASN A 53 -3.47 -3.18 5.74
N VAL A 54 -4.31 -2.23 6.15
CA VAL A 54 -5.77 -2.32 6.06
C VAL A 54 -6.26 -0.96 5.58
N GLY A 55 -7.10 -0.93 4.55
CA GLY A 55 -7.52 0.33 3.97
C GLY A 55 -8.92 0.34 3.42
N GLY A 56 -9.43 1.57 3.29
CA GLY A 56 -10.63 1.90 2.54
C GLY A 56 -10.29 2.79 1.35
N SER A 57 -11.08 2.75 0.30
CA SER A 57 -10.89 3.56 -0.90
C SER A 57 -12.20 4.07 -1.48
N VAL A 58 -12.12 5.18 -2.18
CA VAL A 58 -13.18 5.72 -3.04
C VAL A 58 -12.59 5.96 -4.42
N ASP A 59 -13.25 5.46 -5.44
CA ASP A 59 -12.82 5.52 -6.84
C ASP A 59 -13.93 6.18 -7.66
N TYR A 60 -13.71 7.42 -8.17
CA TYR A 60 -14.67 8.19 -8.97
C TYR A 60 -14.28 8.15 -10.44
N TYR A 61 -15.15 7.60 -11.29
CA TYR A 61 -14.95 7.44 -12.72
C TYR A 61 -15.36 8.70 -13.47
N PHE A 62 -14.39 9.53 -13.90
CA PHE A 62 -14.66 10.70 -14.75
C PHE A 62 -14.72 10.35 -16.25
N SER A 63 -14.30 9.14 -16.61
CA SER A 63 -14.51 8.53 -17.93
C SER A 63 -14.69 7.03 -17.78
N ASP A 64 -15.01 6.35 -18.88
CA ASP A 64 -15.14 4.89 -18.89
C ASP A 64 -13.83 4.13 -18.60
N SER A 65 -12.67 4.77 -18.76
CA SER A 65 -11.35 4.15 -18.61
C SER A 65 -10.47 4.85 -17.59
N TRP A 66 -10.91 5.97 -17.01
CA TRP A 66 -10.14 6.73 -16.05
C TRP A 66 -10.98 7.10 -14.82
N SER A 67 -10.38 6.97 -13.69
CA SER A 67 -10.92 7.41 -12.40
C SER A 67 -9.87 8.12 -11.55
N ILE A 68 -10.33 8.81 -10.51
CA ILE A 68 -9.50 9.30 -9.42
C ILE A 68 -9.83 8.44 -8.20
N LYS A 69 -8.78 7.85 -7.61
CA LYS A 69 -8.90 6.98 -6.45
C LYS A 69 -8.21 7.62 -5.26
N GLY A 70 -8.95 7.81 -4.17
CA GLY A 70 -8.41 8.14 -2.86
C GLY A 70 -8.45 6.92 -1.96
N LYS A 71 -7.39 6.70 -1.19
CA LYS A 71 -7.34 5.63 -0.18
C LYS A 71 -7.07 6.23 1.20
N LEU A 72 -7.52 5.55 2.25
CA LEU A 72 -7.12 5.78 3.64
C LEU A 72 -6.63 4.43 4.18
N ILE A 73 -5.36 4.35 4.51
CA ILE A 73 -4.68 3.09 4.80
C ILE A 73 -4.01 3.19 6.17
N TYR A 74 -4.34 2.28 7.10
CA TYR A 74 -3.42 1.95 8.19
C TYR A 74 -2.28 1.13 7.61
N ASP A 75 -1.06 1.61 7.75
CA ASP A 75 0.08 1.15 6.97
C ASP A 75 1.26 0.90 7.91
N GLN A 76 1.52 -0.38 8.19
CA GLN A 76 2.69 -0.78 8.97
C GLN A 76 3.89 -0.85 8.05
N LYS A 77 4.88 -0.01 8.35
CA LYS A 77 6.17 0.09 7.68
C LYS A 77 7.30 -0.20 8.67
N GLY A 78 8.53 -0.08 8.22
CA GLY A 78 9.71 -0.24 9.05
C GLY A 78 10.87 -0.87 8.28
N TRP A 79 11.88 -1.26 9.02
CA TRP A 79 13.03 -2.00 8.50
C TRP A 79 13.65 -2.86 9.61
N ASP A 80 14.31 -3.92 9.22
CA ASP A 80 15.04 -4.80 10.11
C ASP A 80 16.54 -4.47 10.10
N ASN A 81 17.26 -4.94 11.14
CA ASN A 81 18.70 -4.79 11.30
C ASN A 81 19.20 -3.33 11.30
N GLY A 82 18.39 -2.40 11.79
CA GLY A 82 18.83 -1.03 12.07
C GLY A 82 19.64 -0.95 13.37
N PHE A 83 20.09 0.27 13.70
CA PHE A 83 20.88 0.52 14.90
C PHE A 83 20.18 1.53 15.81
N ILE A 84 20.21 1.26 17.11
CA ILE A 84 19.84 2.19 18.16
C ILE A 84 21.00 2.34 19.14
N GLU A 85 21.23 3.56 19.63
CA GLU A 85 22.23 3.87 20.64
C GLU A 85 21.54 4.10 21.99
N ASP A 86 22.06 3.47 23.03
CA ASP A 86 21.56 3.69 24.39
C ASP A 86 22.17 4.95 25.02
N SER A 87 21.71 5.29 26.25
CA SER A 87 22.19 6.46 27.01
C SER A 87 23.67 6.37 27.40
N ASP A 88 24.27 5.18 27.35
CA ASP A 88 25.68 4.94 27.70
C ASP A 88 26.59 4.93 26.44
N GLY A 89 25.99 5.18 25.22
CA GLY A 89 26.70 5.25 23.95
C GLY A 89 26.99 3.89 23.30
N PHE A 90 26.31 2.82 23.73
CA PHE A 90 26.43 1.51 23.07
C PHE A 90 25.42 1.39 21.95
N SER A 91 25.89 0.96 20.78
CA SER A 91 25.03 0.70 19.61
C SER A 91 24.53 -0.74 19.61
N TYR A 92 23.24 -0.93 19.37
CA TYR A 92 22.57 -2.23 19.30
C TYR A 92 21.83 -2.37 17.96
N VAL A 93 21.88 -3.58 17.41
CA VAL A 93 21.04 -3.93 16.25
C VAL A 93 19.61 -4.17 16.72
N THR A 94 18.66 -3.56 16.04
CA THR A 94 17.23 -3.68 16.32
C THR A 94 16.40 -3.53 15.05
N ASP A 95 15.14 -3.96 15.12
CA ASP A 95 14.14 -3.76 14.07
C ASP A 95 13.25 -2.58 14.46
N PHE A 96 12.82 -1.82 13.47
CA PHE A 96 11.95 -0.66 13.67
C PHE A 96 10.57 -0.89 13.07
N ASN A 97 9.56 -0.80 13.92
CA ASN A 97 8.15 -0.85 13.54
C ASN A 97 7.57 0.57 13.51
N ILE A 98 7.11 1.01 12.34
CA ILE A 98 6.60 2.37 12.16
C ILE A 98 5.21 2.30 11.54
N ASN A 99 4.24 2.84 12.25
CA ASN A 99 2.84 2.82 11.84
C ASN A 99 2.42 4.19 11.32
N TYR A 100 1.78 4.19 10.16
CA TYR A 100 1.26 5.38 9.50
C TYR A 100 -0.24 5.26 9.19
N VAL A 101 -0.90 6.41 9.13
CA VAL A 101 -2.09 6.56 8.30
C VAL A 101 -1.64 7.16 6.97
N THR A 102 -1.74 6.39 5.89
CA THR A 102 -1.31 6.81 4.55
C THR A 102 -2.52 7.14 3.68
N VAL A 103 -2.44 8.28 2.99
CA VAL A 103 -3.51 8.83 2.13
C VAL A 103 -2.93 9.04 0.71
N PRO A 104 -2.96 8.05 -0.17
CA PRO A 104 -2.67 8.24 -1.58
C PRO A 104 -3.89 8.80 -2.33
N VAL A 105 -3.61 9.69 -3.30
CA VAL A 105 -4.59 10.18 -4.28
C VAL A 105 -4.03 9.91 -5.66
N MET A 106 -4.67 9.02 -6.40
CA MET A 106 -4.10 8.42 -7.60
C MET A 106 -5.02 8.57 -8.81
N ALA A 107 -4.43 8.87 -9.96
CA ALA A 107 -5.06 8.63 -11.24
C ALA A 107 -5.07 7.11 -11.49
N ASN A 108 -6.21 6.58 -11.90
CA ASN A 108 -6.40 5.14 -12.07
C ASN A 108 -6.90 4.86 -13.49
N TRP A 109 -6.08 4.18 -14.27
CA TRP A 109 -6.37 3.80 -15.67
C TRP A 109 -6.86 2.36 -15.75
N HIS A 110 -8.07 2.19 -16.26
CA HIS A 110 -8.72 0.90 -16.44
C HIS A 110 -8.58 0.42 -17.89
N PHE A 111 -7.96 -0.75 -18.10
CA PHE A 111 -7.62 -1.25 -19.41
C PHE A 111 -7.98 -2.74 -19.60
N GLY A 112 -7.69 -3.26 -20.80
CA GLY A 112 -8.12 -4.59 -21.23
C GLY A 112 -9.52 -4.55 -21.86
N SER A 113 -9.91 -5.63 -22.54
CA SER A 113 -11.19 -5.72 -23.27
C SER A 113 -12.43 -5.52 -22.39
N LYS A 114 -12.31 -5.86 -21.11
CA LYS A 114 -13.37 -5.76 -20.10
C LYS A 114 -13.08 -4.65 -19.06
N ARG A 115 -12.01 -3.86 -19.23
CA ARG A 115 -11.55 -2.82 -18.31
C ARG A 115 -11.43 -3.28 -16.85
N ASN A 116 -11.09 -4.53 -16.66
CA ASN A 116 -10.92 -5.12 -15.34
C ASN A 116 -9.48 -5.05 -14.82
N TRP A 117 -8.50 -4.77 -15.65
CA TRP A 117 -7.15 -4.41 -15.26
C TRP A 117 -7.09 -2.93 -14.93
N PHE A 118 -6.26 -2.56 -13.98
CA PHE A 118 -6.03 -1.16 -13.65
C PHE A 118 -4.55 -0.90 -13.34
N LEU A 119 -4.14 0.32 -13.67
CA LEU A 119 -2.86 0.90 -13.31
C LEU A 119 -3.14 2.22 -12.62
N GLU A 120 -2.63 2.39 -11.40
CA GLU A 120 -2.83 3.60 -10.62
C GLU A 120 -1.52 4.22 -10.21
N PHE A 121 -1.46 5.56 -10.22
CA PHE A 121 -0.27 6.31 -9.84
C PHE A 121 -0.65 7.69 -9.32
N GLY A 122 0.12 8.18 -8.37
CA GLY A 122 -0.10 9.50 -7.79
C GLY A 122 0.71 9.75 -6.52
N PRO A 123 0.58 10.93 -5.94
CA PRO A 123 1.22 11.26 -4.67
C PRO A 123 0.53 10.56 -3.52
N TYR A 124 1.29 10.36 -2.44
CA TYR A 124 0.76 10.00 -1.13
C TYR A 124 1.30 10.92 -0.04
N MET A 125 0.52 11.02 1.04
CA MET A 125 0.93 11.60 2.31
C MET A 125 0.70 10.57 3.41
N GLY A 126 1.72 10.30 4.22
CA GLY A 126 1.67 9.49 5.43
C GLY A 126 1.68 10.36 6.68
N PHE A 127 0.88 10.02 7.65
CA PHE A 127 0.86 10.62 8.98
C PHE A 127 1.36 9.58 9.98
N LEU A 128 2.46 9.88 10.64
CA LEU A 128 3.05 9.00 11.64
C LEU A 128 2.10 8.85 12.84
N LEU A 129 1.82 7.62 13.23
CA LEU A 129 1.07 7.29 14.43
C LEU A 129 2.02 7.00 15.60
N ASN A 130 2.94 6.08 15.39
CA ASN A 130 3.99 5.72 16.34
C ASN A 130 5.16 5.03 15.64
N ALA A 131 6.33 5.09 16.28
CA ALA A 131 7.51 4.33 15.92
C ALA A 131 8.08 3.66 17.18
N GLU A 132 8.42 2.38 17.06
CA GLU A 132 8.90 1.55 18.17
C GLU A 132 10.12 0.76 17.73
N ASP A 133 11.12 0.70 18.59
CA ASP A 133 12.24 -0.23 18.50
C ASP A 133 11.84 -1.58 19.09
N ALA A 134 12.03 -2.65 18.33
CA ALA A 134 11.56 -3.99 18.71
C ALA A 134 12.42 -4.64 19.80
N ARG A 135 13.68 -4.20 19.98
CA ARG A 135 14.61 -4.83 20.93
C ARG A 135 14.28 -4.47 22.39
N PHE A 136 14.01 -3.20 22.64
CA PHE A 136 13.76 -2.67 23.98
C PHE A 136 12.29 -2.32 24.19
N GLY A 137 11.48 -2.33 23.12
CA GLY A 137 10.09 -1.87 23.15
C GLY A 137 10.00 -0.38 23.46
N THR A 138 11.00 0.40 23.03
CA THR A 138 11.07 1.83 23.33
C THR A 138 10.31 2.60 22.26
N ASP A 139 9.49 3.55 22.69
CA ASP A 139 8.89 4.54 21.81
C ASP A 139 9.98 5.50 21.31
N VAL A 140 10.22 5.49 20.01
CA VAL A 140 11.19 6.35 19.32
C VAL A 140 10.51 7.36 18.39
N THR A 141 9.20 7.54 18.51
CA THR A 141 8.36 8.41 17.66
C THR A 141 8.92 9.84 17.58
N ASP A 142 9.48 10.35 18.67
CA ASP A 142 10.04 11.70 18.72
C ASP A 142 11.26 11.92 17.81
N GLY A 143 11.94 10.88 17.38
CA GLY A 143 13.04 10.93 16.42
C GLY A 143 12.58 11.09 14.96
N PHE A 144 11.32 10.82 14.69
CA PHE A 144 10.78 10.79 13.33
C PHE A 144 9.95 12.03 12.99
N ASN A 145 9.93 12.38 11.70
CA ASN A 145 9.02 13.38 11.17
C ASN A 145 7.58 12.86 11.22
N SER A 146 6.65 13.74 11.60
CA SER A 146 5.23 13.39 11.73
C SER A 146 4.56 13.12 10.38
N THR A 147 5.20 13.49 9.26
CA THR A 147 4.66 13.33 7.91
C THR A 147 5.68 12.70 6.98
N ASP A 148 5.18 11.85 6.07
CA ASP A 148 5.92 11.19 5.00
C ASP A 148 5.24 11.50 3.66
N PHE A 149 6.00 11.95 2.68
CA PHE A 149 5.49 12.27 1.34
C PHE A 149 6.22 11.45 0.29
N GLY A 150 5.49 11.06 -0.75
CA GLY A 150 6.08 10.30 -1.84
C GLY A 150 5.13 10.05 -2.99
N LEU A 151 5.53 9.09 -3.81
CA LEU A 151 4.77 8.62 -4.96
C LEU A 151 4.35 7.17 -4.76
N ALA A 152 3.14 6.86 -5.18
CA ALA A 152 2.60 5.51 -5.23
C ALA A 152 2.33 5.10 -6.67
N LEU A 153 2.58 3.82 -6.96
CA LEU A 153 2.29 3.17 -8.24
C LEU A 153 1.69 1.79 -7.95
N GLY A 154 0.54 1.48 -8.54
CA GLY A 154 -0.12 0.20 -8.36
C GLY A 154 -0.60 -0.40 -9.67
N ILE A 155 -0.60 -1.73 -9.75
CA ILE A 155 -1.22 -2.50 -10.82
C ILE A 155 -2.08 -3.60 -10.22
N GLY A 156 -3.25 -3.83 -10.81
CA GLY A 156 -4.14 -4.85 -10.29
C GLY A 156 -5.20 -5.30 -11.27
N VAL A 157 -6.03 -6.21 -10.78
CA VAL A 157 -7.16 -6.77 -11.52
C VAL A 157 -8.41 -6.82 -10.65
N LYS A 158 -9.54 -6.40 -11.19
CA LYS A 158 -10.88 -6.49 -10.59
C LYS A 158 -11.63 -7.66 -11.20
N ILE A 159 -12.09 -8.59 -10.38
CA ILE A 159 -12.84 -9.77 -10.78
C ILE A 159 -14.30 -9.57 -10.34
N PRO A 160 -15.26 -9.41 -11.25
CA PRO A 160 -16.67 -9.25 -10.89
C PRO A 160 -17.20 -10.52 -10.18
N VAL A 161 -17.80 -10.31 -9.01
CA VAL A 161 -18.49 -11.34 -8.23
C VAL A 161 -20.00 -11.22 -8.45
N SER A 162 -20.50 -9.99 -8.58
CA SER A 162 -21.88 -9.66 -8.94
C SER A 162 -21.92 -8.33 -9.67
N ASP A 163 -23.12 -7.85 -10.04
CA ASP A 163 -23.30 -6.56 -10.72
C ASP A 163 -22.76 -5.35 -9.92
N LYS A 164 -22.65 -5.49 -8.60
CA LYS A 164 -22.21 -4.41 -7.70
C LYS A 164 -20.96 -4.72 -6.91
N LEU A 165 -20.50 -5.97 -6.94
CA LEU A 165 -19.37 -6.44 -6.11
C LEU A 165 -18.26 -6.97 -7.00
N LYS A 166 -17.04 -6.51 -6.77
CA LYS A 166 -15.82 -6.99 -7.41
C LYS A 166 -14.79 -7.39 -6.35
N LEU A 167 -14.16 -8.53 -6.54
CA LEU A 167 -12.93 -8.89 -5.83
C LEU A 167 -11.77 -8.26 -6.59
N PHE A 168 -10.76 -7.72 -5.90
CA PHE A 168 -9.56 -7.25 -6.55
C PHE A 168 -8.28 -7.79 -5.91
N PHE A 169 -7.26 -7.87 -6.74
CA PHE A 169 -5.88 -8.11 -6.36
C PHE A 169 -5.02 -6.97 -6.89
N GLU A 170 -4.11 -6.48 -6.07
CA GLU A 170 -3.28 -5.31 -6.39
C GLU A 170 -1.87 -5.53 -5.87
N TYR A 171 -0.89 -5.16 -6.67
CA TYR A 171 0.47 -4.91 -6.22
C TYR A 171 0.70 -3.39 -6.24
N GLU A 172 1.10 -2.82 -5.10
CA GLU A 172 1.36 -1.39 -4.96
C GLU A 172 2.76 -1.15 -4.39
N GLY A 173 3.50 -0.23 -5.00
CA GLY A 173 4.76 0.31 -4.50
C GLY A 173 4.59 1.76 -4.05
N GLN A 174 5.25 2.13 -2.98
CA GLN A 174 5.39 3.51 -2.50
C GLN A 174 6.88 3.83 -2.35
N GLY A 175 7.28 5.00 -2.84
CA GLY A 175 8.63 5.55 -2.66
C GLY A 175 8.55 6.94 -2.06
N GLY A 176 9.14 7.12 -0.88
CA GLY A 176 9.21 8.39 -0.17
C GLY A 176 10.15 9.37 -0.85
N VAL A 177 9.85 10.65 -0.72
CA VAL A 177 10.73 11.76 -1.15
C VAL A 177 11.07 12.70 -0.01
N SER A 178 10.40 12.57 1.15
CA SER A 178 10.71 13.29 2.40
C SER A 178 11.70 12.52 3.25
N ASP A 179 12.45 13.21 4.08
CA ASP A 179 13.25 12.58 5.13
C ASP A 179 12.31 12.08 6.24
N ILE A 180 12.55 10.86 6.73
CA ILE A 180 11.76 10.31 7.83
C ILE A 180 12.28 10.73 9.20
N PHE A 181 13.54 11.19 9.33
CA PHE A 181 14.13 11.63 10.59
C PHE A 181 14.02 13.14 10.77
N LYS A 182 13.75 13.60 11.99
CA LYS A 182 13.72 15.03 12.35
C LYS A 182 15.09 15.68 12.29
N VAL A 183 16.10 14.94 12.75
CA VAL A 183 17.50 15.39 12.74
C VAL A 183 18.29 14.38 11.92
N ASN A 184 18.80 14.82 10.80
CA ASN A 184 19.59 13.98 9.91
C ASN A 184 20.78 14.82 9.39
N GLU A 185 21.99 14.49 9.85
CA GLU A 185 23.23 15.15 9.44
C GLU A 185 23.83 14.52 8.17
N PHE A 186 23.22 13.44 7.68
CA PHE A 186 23.67 12.65 6.54
C PHE A 186 22.74 12.82 5.33
N SER A 187 22.87 11.90 4.39
CA SER A 187 21.95 11.84 3.23
C SER A 187 20.53 11.51 3.67
N ARG A 188 19.56 12.11 2.96
CA ARG A 188 18.12 11.87 3.20
C ARG A 188 17.79 10.39 3.29
N VAL A 189 17.03 10.01 4.31
CA VAL A 189 16.48 8.67 4.50
C VAL A 189 15.01 8.69 4.19
N THR A 190 14.55 7.85 3.27
CA THR A 190 13.17 7.82 2.82
C THR A 190 12.54 6.45 2.98
N ASN A 191 11.23 6.39 3.24
CA ASN A 191 10.48 5.14 3.25
C ASN A 191 10.37 4.54 1.85
N SER A 192 10.47 3.22 1.77
CA SER A 192 10.12 2.42 0.59
C SER A 192 9.24 1.24 1.04
N ARG A 193 8.09 1.05 0.38
CA ARG A 193 7.17 -0.04 0.68
C ARG A 193 6.62 -0.64 -0.60
N SER A 194 6.55 -1.96 -0.67
CA SER A 194 5.73 -2.70 -1.62
C SER A 194 4.68 -3.53 -0.88
N SER A 195 3.51 -3.71 -1.48
CA SER A 195 2.43 -4.50 -0.90
C SER A 195 1.71 -5.37 -1.92
N LEU A 196 1.22 -6.51 -1.43
CA LEU A 196 0.26 -7.35 -2.12
C LEU A 196 -1.08 -7.22 -1.41
N ASN A 197 -2.07 -6.67 -2.07
CA ASN A 197 -3.39 -6.37 -1.53
C ASN A 197 -4.45 -7.27 -2.14
N ILE A 198 -5.40 -7.68 -1.32
CA ILE A 198 -6.67 -8.29 -1.72
C ILE A 198 -7.82 -7.51 -1.10
N GLY A 199 -8.89 -7.32 -1.85
CA GLY A 199 -10.00 -6.53 -1.34
C GLY A 199 -11.27 -6.67 -2.16
N LEU A 200 -12.28 -5.93 -1.74
CA LEU A 200 -13.61 -5.88 -2.35
C LEU A 200 -13.93 -4.45 -2.74
N ASN A 201 -14.48 -4.27 -3.94
CA ASN A 201 -15.04 -3.01 -4.42
C ASN A 201 -16.55 -3.13 -4.59
N PHE A 202 -17.26 -2.14 -4.08
CA PHE A 202 -18.72 -2.02 -4.16
C PHE A 202 -19.09 -0.84 -5.06
N LEU A 203 -19.82 -1.11 -6.13
CA LEU A 203 -20.32 -0.08 -7.02
C LEU A 203 -21.57 0.60 -6.40
N LEU A 204 -21.50 1.92 -6.22
CA LEU A 204 -22.64 2.75 -5.97
C LEU A 204 -23.18 3.27 -7.31
N LYS A 205 -24.46 3.12 -7.51
CA LYS A 205 -25.15 3.73 -8.65
C LYS A 205 -25.62 5.12 -8.28
#